data_7a20c182ed774dbaf5af5a8b359e8cc7
#
_entry.id   7a20c182ed774dbaf5af5a8b359e8cc7
#
_cell.length_a   1.000
_cell.length_b   1.000
_cell.length_c   1.000
_cell.angle_alpha   90.00
_cell.angle_beta   90.00
_cell.angle_gamma   90.00
#
_symmetry.space_group_name_H-M   'P 1'
#
loop_
_entity.id
_entity.type
_entity.pdbx_description
1 polymer ?
#
loop_
_entity_poly.entity_id
_entity_poly.type
_entity_poly.pdbx_seq_one_letter_code
_entity_poly.pdbx_strand_id
1 'polypeptide(L)'
;MKKNAFYAQSGGVTAVINATAGALLLEAKNHKNKIGKVFAGKNGILGALREDLIDTSKETSAGIESLNYRPGGVFGSCRYKLKDIKTDIDQYKRLIEVFKAHNIGYFFYNGGNDSADTALKVSKISKEMGYELTCIAIPKTVDNDLVITDSCPGFGSAAKYIATSTLEGSLDVQSMS
;
A
#
# COMPACT_ATOMS: atom_id res chain seq x y z
N MET A 1 -7.69 10.69 -22.19
CA MET A 1 -8.07 9.30 -21.83
C MET A 1 -7.99 9.12 -20.32
N LYS A 2 -8.89 8.32 -19.70
CA LYS A 2 -8.77 7.97 -18.28
C LYS A 2 -7.51 7.17 -18.04
N LYS A 3 -6.80 7.47 -16.96
CA LYS A 3 -5.66 6.68 -16.52
C LYS A 3 -6.09 5.63 -15.50
N ASN A 4 -5.40 4.51 -15.45
CA ASN A 4 -5.57 3.51 -14.41
C ASN A 4 -4.73 3.86 -13.19
N ALA A 5 -5.07 3.26 -12.06
CA ALA A 5 -4.28 3.36 -10.83
C ALA A 5 -3.59 2.03 -10.54
N PHE A 6 -2.42 2.11 -9.92
CA PHE A 6 -1.72 0.99 -9.33
C PHE A 6 -1.59 1.21 -7.82
N TYR A 7 -1.97 0.20 -7.04
CA TYR A 7 -1.85 0.17 -5.59
C TYR A 7 -0.92 -0.96 -5.16
N ALA A 8 -0.05 -0.69 -4.22
CA ALA A 8 0.83 -1.71 -3.65
C ALA A 8 0.99 -1.53 -2.15
N GLN A 9 1.13 -2.66 -1.44
CA GLN A 9 1.43 -2.74 -0.01
C GLN A 9 2.90 -3.05 0.19
N SER A 10 3.52 -2.48 1.21
CA SER A 10 4.96 -2.61 1.45
C SER A 10 5.28 -2.76 2.94
N GLY A 11 6.22 -3.63 3.22
CA GLY A 11 6.74 -3.90 4.55
C GLY A 11 5.82 -4.77 5.41
N GLY A 12 5.99 -4.73 6.73
CA GLY A 12 5.14 -5.43 7.69
C GLY A 12 3.70 -4.91 7.61
N VAL A 13 2.72 -5.80 7.70
CA VAL A 13 1.32 -5.43 7.68
C VAL A 13 0.87 -4.90 9.04
N THR A 14 -0.05 -3.94 9.04
CA THR A 14 -0.73 -3.43 10.24
C THR A 14 -2.19 -3.85 10.25
N ALA A 15 -2.86 -3.70 11.38
CA ALA A 15 -4.28 -4.02 11.50
C ALA A 15 -5.17 -3.23 10.52
N VAL A 16 -4.71 -2.06 10.06
CA VAL A 16 -5.49 -1.16 9.20
C VAL A 16 -5.07 -1.17 7.73
N ILE A 17 -4.11 -2.01 7.33
CA ILE A 17 -3.59 -1.96 5.95
C ILE A 17 -4.66 -2.31 4.91
N ASN A 18 -5.52 -3.26 5.21
CA ASN A 18 -6.63 -3.64 4.33
C ASN A 18 -7.75 -2.61 4.34
N ALA A 19 -8.04 -1.98 5.48
CA ALA A 19 -9.00 -0.87 5.56
C ALA A 19 -8.57 0.29 4.66
N THR A 20 -7.28 0.63 4.68
CA THR A 20 -6.69 1.63 3.77
C THR A 20 -6.87 1.23 2.30
N ALA A 21 -6.59 -0.04 1.96
CA ALA A 21 -6.80 -0.55 0.61
C ALA A 21 -8.28 -0.46 0.21
N GLY A 22 -9.18 -0.90 1.08
CA GLY A 22 -10.62 -0.84 0.85
C GLY A 22 -11.12 0.58 0.61
N ALA A 23 -10.72 1.53 1.46
CA ALA A 23 -11.07 2.94 1.30
C ALA A 23 -10.60 3.51 -0.04
N LEU A 24 -9.36 3.23 -0.45
CA LEU A 24 -8.83 3.66 -1.74
C LEU A 24 -9.64 3.07 -2.90
N LEU A 25 -9.95 1.78 -2.85
CA LEU A 25 -10.71 1.11 -3.91
C LEU A 25 -12.13 1.65 -4.03
N LEU A 26 -12.81 1.90 -2.91
CA LEU A 26 -14.15 2.51 -2.89
C LEU A 26 -14.12 3.92 -3.44
N GLU A 27 -13.15 4.74 -2.99
CA GLU A 27 -13.04 6.11 -3.45
C GLU A 27 -12.68 6.19 -4.95
N ALA A 28 -11.85 5.31 -5.46
CA ALA A 28 -11.58 5.22 -6.88
C ALA A 28 -12.85 4.91 -7.71
N LYS A 29 -13.80 4.14 -7.16
CA LYS A 29 -15.11 3.91 -7.78
C LYS A 29 -15.97 5.17 -7.85
N ASN A 30 -15.83 6.10 -6.90
CA ASN A 30 -16.51 7.39 -6.90
C ASN A 30 -15.93 8.35 -7.95
N HIS A 31 -14.67 8.15 -8.34
CA HIS A 31 -13.96 8.97 -9.31
C HIS A 31 -13.76 8.32 -10.68
N LYS A 32 -14.74 7.57 -11.15
CA LYS A 32 -14.70 6.87 -12.48
C LYS A 32 -14.52 7.80 -13.68
N ASN A 33 -14.72 9.10 -13.53
CA ASN A 33 -14.43 10.09 -14.55
C ASN A 33 -12.93 10.35 -14.74
N LYS A 34 -12.11 10.13 -13.71
CA LYS A 34 -10.65 10.33 -13.69
C LYS A 34 -9.87 9.02 -13.69
N ILE A 35 -10.27 8.08 -12.84
CA ILE A 35 -9.61 6.79 -12.64
C ILE A 35 -10.40 5.72 -13.40
N GLY A 36 -9.70 4.94 -14.23
CA GLY A 36 -10.26 3.80 -14.94
C GLY A 36 -10.37 2.57 -14.02
N LYS A 37 -9.39 1.68 -14.12
CA LYS A 37 -9.25 0.52 -13.25
C LYS A 37 -8.24 0.82 -12.13
N VAL A 38 -8.37 0.09 -11.02
CA VAL A 38 -7.31 -0.01 -10.01
C VAL A 38 -6.72 -1.41 -10.09
N PHE A 39 -5.43 -1.49 -10.35
CA PHE A 39 -4.64 -2.71 -10.26
C PHE A 39 -3.91 -2.76 -8.94
N ALA A 40 -3.97 -3.89 -8.25
CA ALA A 40 -3.15 -4.13 -7.07
C ALA A 40 -1.95 -5.02 -7.43
N GLY A 41 -0.77 -4.64 -6.95
CA GLY A 41 0.43 -5.45 -7.14
C GLY A 41 0.44 -6.65 -6.19
N LYS A 42 0.49 -7.86 -6.72
CA LYS A 42 0.63 -9.07 -5.90
C LYS A 42 2.01 -9.07 -5.24
N ASN A 43 2.01 -9.14 -3.91
CA ASN A 43 3.21 -8.98 -3.11
C ASN A 43 3.91 -7.62 -3.32
N GLY A 44 3.12 -6.54 -3.34
CA GLY A 44 3.63 -5.18 -3.38
C GLY A 44 4.22 -4.78 -4.73
N ILE A 45 5.35 -4.05 -4.69
CA ILE A 45 6.01 -3.55 -5.91
C ILE A 45 6.60 -4.68 -6.77
N LEU A 46 6.87 -5.85 -6.18
CA LEU A 46 7.30 -7.03 -6.94
C LEU A 46 6.26 -7.45 -7.96
N GLY A 47 4.96 -7.29 -7.63
CA GLY A 47 3.88 -7.52 -8.57
C GLY A 47 3.97 -6.63 -9.81
N ALA A 48 4.33 -5.36 -9.64
CA ALA A 48 4.55 -4.47 -10.78
C ALA A 48 5.77 -4.89 -11.60
N LEU A 49 6.91 -5.17 -10.96
CA LEU A 49 8.13 -5.57 -11.66
C LEU A 49 7.96 -6.87 -12.47
N ARG A 50 7.15 -7.80 -11.96
CA ARG A 50 6.85 -9.10 -12.59
C ARG A 50 5.62 -9.06 -13.49
N GLU A 51 4.91 -7.94 -13.51
CA GLU A 51 3.62 -7.77 -14.20
C GLU A 51 2.52 -8.72 -13.68
N ASP A 52 2.60 -9.10 -12.39
CA ASP A 52 1.60 -9.90 -11.67
C ASP A 52 0.61 -8.94 -10.97
N LEU A 53 -0.38 -8.49 -11.74
CA LEU A 53 -1.34 -7.45 -11.36
C LEU A 53 -2.72 -8.05 -11.11
N ILE A 54 -3.32 -7.69 -9.98
CA ILE A 54 -4.69 -8.07 -9.62
C ILE A 54 -5.64 -6.96 -10.08
N ASP A 55 -6.52 -7.27 -11.01
CA ASP A 55 -7.59 -6.34 -11.45
C ASP A 55 -8.72 -6.32 -10.42
N THR A 56 -8.79 -5.26 -9.62
CA THR A 56 -9.80 -5.09 -8.57
C THR A 56 -11.13 -4.55 -9.09
N SER A 57 -11.26 -4.24 -10.37
CA SER A 57 -12.47 -3.64 -10.95
C SER A 57 -13.70 -4.56 -10.90
N LYS A 58 -13.47 -5.86 -10.77
CA LYS A 58 -14.52 -6.89 -10.69
C LYS A 58 -15.08 -7.09 -9.28
N GLU A 59 -14.40 -6.54 -8.26
CA GLU A 59 -14.81 -6.69 -6.87
C GLU A 59 -16.08 -5.88 -6.57
N THR A 60 -17.00 -6.49 -5.84
CA THR A 60 -18.21 -5.81 -5.38
C THR A 60 -17.87 -4.81 -4.27
N SER A 61 -18.73 -3.80 -4.07
CA SER A 61 -18.52 -2.83 -2.96
C SER A 61 -18.56 -3.53 -1.60
N ALA A 62 -19.48 -4.48 -1.39
CA ALA A 62 -19.52 -5.27 -0.16
C ALA A 62 -18.25 -6.10 0.07
N GLY A 63 -17.70 -6.72 -1.01
CA GLY A 63 -16.41 -7.42 -0.94
C GLY A 63 -15.26 -6.50 -0.55
N ILE A 64 -15.23 -5.28 -1.08
CA ILE A 64 -14.22 -4.29 -0.72
C ILE A 64 -14.42 -3.78 0.73
N GLU A 65 -15.65 -3.51 1.16
CA GLU A 65 -15.98 -3.10 2.52
C GLU A 65 -15.57 -4.14 3.57
N SER A 66 -15.63 -5.44 3.22
CA SER A 66 -15.20 -6.52 4.11
C SER A 66 -13.71 -6.46 4.47
N LEU A 67 -12.90 -5.74 3.70
CA LEU A 67 -11.48 -5.51 3.98
C LEU A 67 -11.24 -4.76 5.31
N ASN A 68 -12.22 -4.00 5.79
CA ASN A 68 -12.13 -3.34 7.10
C ASN A 68 -11.96 -4.32 8.27
N TYR A 69 -12.41 -5.56 8.10
CA TYR A 69 -12.41 -6.59 9.14
C TYR A 69 -11.46 -7.75 8.83
N ARG A 70 -10.74 -7.68 7.72
CA ARG A 70 -9.86 -8.75 7.28
C ARG A 70 -8.42 -8.50 7.75
N PRO A 71 -7.83 -9.40 8.54
CA PRO A 71 -6.43 -9.28 8.96
C PRO A 71 -5.46 -9.55 7.80
N GLY A 72 -4.21 -9.14 7.97
CA GLY A 72 -3.14 -9.31 7.01
C GLY A 72 -3.21 -8.35 5.83
N GLY A 73 -2.39 -8.58 4.82
CA GLY A 73 -2.38 -7.81 3.57
C GLY A 73 -3.06 -8.59 2.45
N VAL A 74 -4.26 -8.19 2.02
CA VAL A 74 -5.08 -8.94 1.05
C VAL A 74 -4.39 -9.15 -0.29
N PHE A 75 -3.55 -8.22 -0.72
CA PHE A 75 -2.80 -8.30 -1.98
C PHE A 75 -1.37 -8.85 -1.79
N GLY A 76 -1.03 -9.24 -0.57
CA GLY A 76 0.34 -9.52 -0.19
C GLY A 76 1.19 -8.26 -0.04
N SER A 77 2.30 -8.40 0.66
CA SER A 77 3.26 -7.33 0.90
C SER A 77 4.68 -7.86 0.69
N CYS A 78 5.64 -6.98 0.49
CA CYS A 78 7.05 -7.36 0.44
C CYS A 78 7.94 -6.34 1.13
N ARG A 79 9.08 -6.80 1.62
CA ARG A 79 10.18 -5.96 2.09
C ARG A 79 11.22 -5.84 0.98
N TYR A 80 10.81 -5.24 -0.14
CA TYR A 80 11.67 -5.05 -1.29
C TYR A 80 11.97 -3.56 -1.46
N LYS A 81 13.24 -3.21 -1.37
CA LYS A 81 13.72 -1.85 -1.57
C LYS A 81 14.34 -1.76 -2.96
N LEU A 82 13.79 -0.89 -3.81
CA LEU A 82 14.45 -0.55 -5.06
C LEU A 82 15.82 0.02 -4.77
N LYS A 83 16.83 -0.44 -5.47
CA LYS A 83 18.19 0.07 -5.34
C LYS A 83 18.24 1.55 -5.72
N ASP A 84 19.34 2.21 -5.40
CA ASP A 84 19.54 3.60 -5.83
C ASP A 84 19.48 3.70 -7.37
N ILE A 85 18.88 4.76 -7.89
CA ILE A 85 18.71 4.99 -9.34
C ILE A 85 20.04 4.93 -10.08
N LYS A 86 21.12 5.40 -9.43
CA LYS A 86 22.46 5.39 -10.02
C LYS A 86 23.05 3.97 -10.15
N THR A 87 22.64 3.05 -9.29
CA THR A 87 23.16 1.67 -9.26
C THR A 87 22.33 0.68 -10.05
N ASP A 88 21.03 0.93 -10.18
CA ASP A 88 20.14 0.00 -10.89
C ASP A 88 18.92 0.75 -11.45
N ILE A 89 19.15 1.44 -12.55
CA ILE A 89 18.08 2.17 -13.26
C ILE A 89 17.10 1.21 -13.96
N ASP A 90 17.49 -0.03 -14.22
CA ASP A 90 16.69 -0.95 -15.04
C ASP A 90 15.42 -1.40 -14.32
N GLN A 91 15.44 -1.49 -12.98
CA GLN A 91 14.22 -1.74 -12.19
C GLN A 91 13.19 -0.63 -12.36
N TYR A 92 13.64 0.62 -12.39
CA TYR A 92 12.74 1.76 -12.60
C TYR A 92 12.23 1.82 -14.04
N LYS A 93 13.07 1.53 -15.03
CA LYS A 93 12.64 1.42 -16.43
C LYS A 93 11.57 0.35 -16.57
N ARG A 94 11.80 -0.86 -16.01
CA ARG A 94 10.83 -1.96 -16.02
C ARG A 94 9.50 -1.54 -15.38
N LEU A 95 9.55 -0.86 -14.24
CA LEU A 95 8.34 -0.38 -13.57
C LEU A 95 7.55 0.58 -14.47
N ILE A 96 8.22 1.54 -15.10
CA ILE A 96 7.58 2.51 -16.00
C ILE A 96 7.06 1.82 -17.27
N GLU A 97 7.75 0.82 -17.81
CA GLU A 97 7.27 0.02 -18.95
C GLU A 97 5.95 -0.68 -18.62
N VAL A 98 5.87 -1.35 -17.47
CA VAL A 98 4.63 -1.99 -17.01
C VAL A 98 3.52 -0.95 -16.81
N PHE A 99 3.84 0.19 -16.21
CA PHE A 99 2.87 1.26 -16.02
C PHE A 99 2.36 1.82 -17.34
N LYS A 100 3.22 1.96 -18.34
CA LYS A 100 2.82 2.35 -19.72
C LYS A 100 1.91 1.31 -20.35
N ALA A 101 2.29 0.02 -20.29
CA ALA A 101 1.52 -1.07 -20.88
C ALA A 101 0.09 -1.15 -20.32
N HIS A 102 -0.08 -0.89 -19.02
CA HIS A 102 -1.38 -0.91 -18.34
C HIS A 102 -2.04 0.47 -18.22
N ASN A 103 -1.54 1.50 -18.91
CA ASN A 103 -2.04 2.88 -18.86
C ASN A 103 -2.21 3.42 -17.43
N ILE A 104 -1.26 3.12 -16.54
CA ILE A 104 -1.26 3.54 -15.13
C ILE A 104 -0.73 4.98 -15.06
N GLY A 105 -1.54 5.90 -14.54
CA GLY A 105 -1.17 7.29 -14.31
C GLY A 105 -1.18 7.69 -12.83
N TYR A 106 -1.60 6.78 -11.95
CA TYR A 106 -1.61 6.99 -10.50
C TYR A 106 -0.95 5.81 -9.81
N PHE A 107 0.05 6.10 -8.98
CA PHE A 107 0.74 5.10 -8.17
C PHE A 107 0.54 5.39 -6.69
N PHE A 108 -0.19 4.51 -6.01
CA PHE A 108 -0.43 4.56 -4.57
C PHE A 108 0.43 3.50 -3.89
N TYR A 109 1.35 3.93 -3.02
CA TYR A 109 2.25 3.02 -2.33
C TYR A 109 2.04 3.09 -0.81
N ASN A 110 1.39 2.07 -0.26
CA ASN A 110 1.05 1.99 1.15
C ASN A 110 2.17 1.28 1.92
N GLY A 111 2.89 2.01 2.74
CA GLY A 111 4.04 1.48 3.47
C GLY A 111 4.66 2.47 4.44
N GLY A 112 5.80 2.09 5.00
CA GLY A 112 6.60 2.92 5.91
C GLY A 112 7.49 3.94 5.18
N ASN A 113 8.47 4.47 5.92
CA ASN A 113 9.38 5.51 5.42
C ASN A 113 10.14 5.12 4.16
N ASP A 114 10.65 3.88 4.06
CA ASP A 114 11.33 3.38 2.84
C ASP A 114 10.39 3.33 1.62
N SER A 115 9.11 3.09 1.84
CA SER A 115 8.12 3.09 0.76
C SER A 115 7.82 4.50 0.26
N ALA A 116 7.79 5.47 1.16
CA ALA A 116 7.66 6.88 0.80
C ALA A 116 8.87 7.36 -0.03
N ASP A 117 10.09 6.99 0.36
CA ASP A 117 11.32 7.26 -0.41
C ASP A 117 11.26 6.62 -1.80
N THR A 118 10.79 5.37 -1.88
CA THR A 118 10.59 4.68 -3.16
C THR A 118 9.57 5.41 -4.05
N ALA A 119 8.43 5.82 -3.51
CA ALA A 119 7.42 6.58 -4.26
C ALA A 119 7.99 7.90 -4.78
N LEU A 120 8.80 8.60 -3.98
CA LEU A 120 9.51 9.82 -4.39
C LEU A 120 10.49 9.56 -5.54
N LYS A 121 11.29 8.49 -5.45
CA LYS A 121 12.24 8.10 -6.50
C LYS A 121 11.52 7.76 -7.81
N VAL A 122 10.44 6.99 -7.74
CA VAL A 122 9.61 6.66 -8.91
C VAL A 122 9.00 7.91 -9.53
N SER A 123 8.53 8.87 -8.72
CA SER A 123 8.02 10.15 -9.21
C SER A 123 9.07 10.96 -9.97
N LYS A 124 10.32 10.99 -9.47
CA LYS A 124 11.41 11.69 -10.13
C LYS A 124 11.77 11.05 -11.47
N ILE A 125 12.00 9.74 -11.46
CA ILE A 125 12.41 9.03 -12.68
C ILE A 125 11.30 9.01 -13.75
N SER A 126 10.03 8.96 -13.36
CA SER A 126 8.93 9.03 -14.32
C SER A 126 8.93 10.36 -15.09
N LYS A 127 9.24 11.47 -14.42
CA LYS A 127 9.38 12.79 -15.05
C LYS A 127 10.58 12.83 -16.00
N GLU A 128 11.73 12.31 -15.57
CA GLU A 128 12.94 12.23 -16.40
C GLU A 128 12.71 11.39 -17.66
N MET A 129 11.91 10.32 -17.54
CA MET A 129 11.53 9.45 -18.66
C MET A 129 10.34 10.00 -19.48
N GLY A 130 9.86 11.22 -19.22
CA GLY A 130 8.73 11.83 -19.91
C GLY A 130 7.40 11.08 -19.72
N TYR A 131 7.24 10.37 -18.60
CA TYR A 131 6.01 9.66 -18.27
C TYR A 131 5.26 10.35 -17.14
N GLU A 132 4.05 10.86 -17.46
CA GLU A 132 3.19 11.52 -16.48
C GLU A 132 2.61 10.49 -15.49
N LEU A 133 3.10 10.53 -14.26
CA LEU A 133 2.71 9.63 -13.17
C LEU A 133 2.55 10.43 -11.87
N THR A 134 1.37 10.36 -11.28
CA THR A 134 1.11 10.89 -9.94
C THR A 134 1.42 9.81 -8.91
N CYS A 135 2.46 10.02 -8.10
CA CYS A 135 2.84 9.11 -7.02
C CYS A 135 2.35 9.64 -5.67
N ILE A 136 1.67 8.80 -4.91
CA ILE A 136 1.15 9.11 -3.58
C ILE A 136 1.62 8.02 -2.62
N ALA A 137 2.43 8.40 -1.63
CA ALA A 137 2.78 7.54 -0.50
C ALA A 137 1.63 7.58 0.53
N ILE A 138 1.18 6.42 0.95
CA ILE A 138 0.16 6.27 1.99
C ILE A 138 0.86 5.73 3.22
N PRO A 139 0.96 6.50 4.31
CA PRO A 139 1.73 6.10 5.47
C PRO A 139 1.10 4.94 6.24
N LYS A 140 1.94 4.08 6.78
CA LYS A 140 1.59 2.95 7.63
C LYS A 140 2.74 2.69 8.59
N THR A 141 2.47 2.74 9.91
CA THR A 141 3.44 2.37 10.94
C THR A 141 2.75 2.08 12.27
N VAL A 142 3.22 1.07 12.99
CA VAL A 142 2.83 0.79 14.39
C VAL A 142 3.76 1.49 15.39
N ASP A 143 4.89 2.02 14.92
CA ASP A 143 5.93 2.59 15.77
C ASP A 143 5.63 4.05 16.14
N ASN A 144 4.59 4.64 15.54
CA ASN A 144 4.17 6.04 15.73
C ASN A 144 5.31 7.03 15.45
N ASP A 145 6.11 6.77 14.42
CA ASP A 145 7.37 7.45 14.11
C ASP A 145 7.29 8.46 12.94
N LEU A 146 6.09 8.86 12.54
CA LEU A 146 5.92 9.87 11.51
C LEU A 146 6.00 11.28 12.10
N VAL A 147 6.79 12.13 11.45
CA VAL A 147 6.98 13.54 11.85
C VAL A 147 5.64 14.29 11.67
N ILE A 148 5.33 15.18 12.63
CA ILE A 148 4.12 16.03 12.61
C ILE A 148 2.81 15.19 12.56
N THR A 149 2.83 14.00 13.15
CA THR A 149 1.67 13.10 13.21
C THR A 149 1.47 12.61 14.63
N ASP A 150 0.32 12.91 15.24
CA ASP A 150 0.03 12.52 16.63
C ASP A 150 -0.25 11.04 16.76
N SER A 151 -0.98 10.45 15.81
CA SER A 151 -1.35 9.04 15.80
C SER A 151 -1.25 8.46 14.39
N CYS A 152 -0.28 7.60 14.19
CA CYS A 152 -0.04 6.95 12.90
C CYS A 152 -1.03 5.83 12.61
N PRO A 153 -1.40 5.62 11.34
CA PRO A 153 -2.26 4.50 10.95
C PRO A 153 -1.68 3.15 11.35
N GLY A 154 -2.40 2.40 12.18
CA GLY A 154 -1.98 1.10 12.73
C GLY A 154 -1.52 1.14 14.19
N PHE A 155 -1.02 2.28 14.67
CA PHE A 155 -0.54 2.44 16.05
C PHE A 155 -1.66 2.23 17.09
N GLY A 156 -2.79 2.94 16.97
CA GLY A 156 -3.87 2.85 17.94
C GLY A 156 -4.47 1.44 18.06
N SER A 157 -4.64 0.73 16.95
CA SER A 157 -5.10 -0.66 16.94
C SER A 157 -4.11 -1.61 17.61
N ALA A 158 -2.80 -1.44 17.35
CA ALA A 158 -1.75 -2.24 17.99
C ALA A 158 -1.69 -1.96 19.50
N ALA A 159 -1.74 -0.70 19.93
CA ALA A 159 -1.74 -0.32 21.33
C ALA A 159 -2.93 -0.93 22.09
N LYS A 160 -4.14 -0.84 21.51
CA LYS A 160 -5.34 -1.46 22.09
C LYS A 160 -5.20 -2.98 22.22
N TYR A 161 -4.72 -3.63 21.17
CA TYR A 161 -4.54 -5.10 21.17
C TYR A 161 -3.55 -5.53 22.26
N ILE A 162 -2.39 -4.87 22.35
CA ILE A 162 -1.37 -5.19 23.35
C ILE A 162 -1.91 -4.96 24.77
N ALA A 163 -2.56 -3.82 25.03
CA ALA A 163 -3.12 -3.53 26.34
C ALA A 163 -4.16 -4.58 26.77
N THR A 164 -5.09 -4.94 25.88
CA THR A 164 -6.12 -5.94 26.15
C THR A 164 -5.51 -7.33 26.40
N SER A 165 -4.61 -7.79 25.52
CA SER A 165 -3.99 -9.11 25.64
C SER A 165 -3.10 -9.22 26.89
N THR A 166 -2.41 -8.13 27.27
CA THR A 166 -1.60 -8.10 28.49
C THR A 166 -2.49 -8.21 29.74
N LEU A 167 -3.62 -7.48 29.76
CA LEU A 167 -4.58 -7.56 30.87
C LEU A 167 -5.16 -8.96 30.99
N GLU A 168 -5.63 -9.54 29.87
CA GLU A 168 -6.19 -10.91 29.85
C GLU A 168 -5.17 -11.94 30.34
N GLY A 169 -3.93 -11.90 29.81
CA GLY A 169 -2.87 -12.80 30.26
C GLY A 169 -2.48 -12.62 31.73
N SER A 170 -2.50 -11.39 32.24
CA SER A 170 -2.25 -11.12 33.67
C SER A 170 -3.33 -11.71 34.56
N LEU A 171 -4.60 -11.57 34.19
CA LEU A 171 -5.73 -12.13 34.94
C LEU A 171 -5.71 -13.66 34.91
N ASP A 172 -5.34 -14.27 33.78
CA ASP A 172 -5.18 -15.73 33.67
C ASP A 172 -4.09 -16.26 34.60
N VAL A 173 -2.91 -15.63 34.60
CA VAL A 173 -1.80 -15.99 35.51
C VAL A 173 -2.21 -15.83 36.95
N GLN A 174 -2.93 -14.79 37.35
CA GLN A 174 -3.41 -14.59 38.70
C GLN A 174 -4.44 -15.62 39.14
N SER A 175 -5.17 -16.23 38.21
CA SER A 175 -6.16 -17.28 38.51
C SER A 175 -5.54 -18.64 38.74
N MET A 176 -4.29 -18.83 38.39
CA MET A 176 -3.51 -20.07 38.49
C MET A 176 -2.59 -20.00 39.70
N SER A 177 -3.04 -20.41 40.86
CA SER A 177 -2.23 -20.47 42.09
C SER A 177 -1.61 -21.84 42.33
#